data_3e2c0b844c00f7a78e09be251bbcb964
#
_entry.id   3e2c0b844c00f7a78e09be251bbcb964
#
_cell.length_a   1.000
_cell.length_b   1.000
_cell.length_c   1.000
_cell.angle_alpha   90.00
_cell.angle_beta   90.00
_cell.angle_gamma   90.00
#
_symmetry.space_group_name_H-M   'P 1'
#
loop_
_entity.id
_entity.type
_entity.pdbx_description
1 polymer ?
#
loop_
_entity_poly.entity_id
_entity_poly.type
_entity_poly.pdbx_seq_one_letter_code
_entity_poly.pdbx_strand_id
1 'polypeptide(L)'
;MVLAAKAALRSGVGLVSAAVPDRGANILQVCAPEAMCVPGCGAESIGAIPDLEDYSGIAIGPGLSTVSGTARVLERLLEEARVPLVFDADALNLLAASPHLLSRIPAGSVLTPHPKEFDRLSGHPSSTGYERLQRAKDFATELRAHLVLKGAFTAICTPDGHVHFNPTGNPGMAKGGSGDALTGMLAGMLAQGYAPTAACMLGTYLHGLAGDLAATLQSQQGMTAMSLVEALPEAWNALH
;
A
#
# COMPACT_ATOMS: atom_id res chain seq x y z
N MET A 1 -6.43 -7.79 -2.32
CA MET A 1 -7.55 -6.81 -2.37
C MET A 1 -8.43 -6.83 -1.12
N VAL A 2 -9.07 -7.96 -0.70
CA VAL A 2 -9.94 -8.00 0.51
C VAL A 2 -9.25 -7.47 1.77
N LEU A 3 -8.00 -7.87 2.02
CA LEU A 3 -7.21 -7.38 3.17
C LEU A 3 -7.01 -5.86 3.12
N ALA A 4 -6.68 -5.31 1.93
CA ALA A 4 -6.52 -3.87 1.76
C ALA A 4 -7.83 -3.11 2.03
N ALA A 5 -8.96 -3.60 1.48
CA ALA A 5 -10.26 -2.98 1.72
C ALA A 5 -10.64 -2.99 3.21
N LYS A 6 -10.49 -4.13 3.90
CA LYS A 6 -10.75 -4.23 5.33
C LYS A 6 -9.83 -3.34 6.17
N ALA A 7 -8.54 -3.26 5.83
CA ALA A 7 -7.60 -2.40 6.54
C ALA A 7 -7.92 -0.91 6.31
N ALA A 8 -8.35 -0.52 5.10
CA ALA A 8 -8.83 0.82 4.83
C ALA A 8 -10.05 1.17 5.70
N LEU A 9 -11.07 0.29 5.75
CA LEU A 9 -12.24 0.44 6.62
C LEU A 9 -11.87 0.60 8.10
N ARG A 10 -10.80 -0.08 8.56
CA ARG A 10 -10.29 0.01 9.94
C ARG A 10 -9.36 1.19 10.20
N SER A 11 -9.03 1.98 9.18
CA SER A 11 -8.19 3.18 9.32
C SER A 11 -8.98 4.47 9.54
N GLY A 12 -10.31 4.41 9.64
CA GLY A 12 -11.18 5.56 9.96
C GLY A 12 -11.78 6.26 8.74
N VAL A 13 -11.53 5.79 7.51
CA VAL A 13 -12.15 6.33 6.30
C VAL A 13 -13.65 5.99 6.26
N GLY A 14 -14.49 6.93 5.78
CA GLY A 14 -15.93 6.77 5.77
C GLY A 14 -16.44 5.78 4.71
N LEU A 15 -15.88 5.83 3.50
CA LEU A 15 -16.30 4.99 2.38
C LEU A 15 -15.09 4.36 1.71
N VAL A 16 -15.20 3.09 1.35
CA VAL A 16 -14.19 2.34 0.58
C VAL A 16 -14.84 1.74 -0.66
N SER A 17 -14.29 2.07 -1.82
CA SER A 17 -14.66 1.46 -3.09
C SER A 17 -13.51 0.57 -3.59
N ALA A 18 -13.83 -0.61 -4.08
CA ALA A 18 -12.83 -1.52 -4.61
C ALA A 18 -13.17 -1.90 -6.06
N ALA A 19 -12.28 -1.54 -6.98
CA ALA A 19 -12.31 -2.01 -8.35
C ALA A 19 -11.73 -3.43 -8.36
N VAL A 20 -12.55 -4.41 -8.68
CA VAL A 20 -12.17 -5.83 -8.79
C VAL A 20 -12.70 -6.40 -10.10
N PRO A 21 -12.08 -7.46 -10.66
CA PRO A 21 -12.68 -8.19 -11.76
C PRO A 21 -14.08 -8.71 -11.39
N ASP A 22 -14.98 -8.81 -12.36
CA ASP A 22 -16.38 -9.19 -12.13
C ASP A 22 -16.52 -10.51 -11.34
N ARG A 23 -15.64 -11.49 -11.62
CA ARG A 23 -15.56 -12.75 -10.86
C ARG A 23 -15.20 -12.59 -9.38
N GLY A 24 -14.57 -11.47 -9.01
CA GLY A 24 -14.15 -11.16 -7.65
C GLY A 24 -15.20 -10.40 -6.84
N ALA A 25 -16.22 -9.84 -7.49
CA ALA A 25 -17.21 -8.98 -6.85
C ALA A 25 -17.95 -9.66 -5.71
N ASN A 26 -18.50 -10.87 -5.95
CA ASN A 26 -19.19 -11.63 -4.92
C ASN A 26 -18.29 -12.00 -3.74
N ILE A 27 -17.01 -12.32 -4.02
CA ILE A 27 -16.04 -12.64 -2.96
C ILE A 27 -15.81 -11.40 -2.09
N LEU A 28 -15.63 -10.23 -2.70
CA LEU A 28 -15.45 -8.98 -1.97
C LEU A 28 -16.67 -8.67 -1.11
N GLN A 29 -17.88 -8.74 -1.67
CA GLN A 29 -19.12 -8.46 -0.96
C GLN A 29 -19.38 -9.41 0.23
N VAL A 30 -18.96 -10.67 0.13
CA VAL A 30 -19.06 -11.63 1.25
C VAL A 30 -17.99 -11.35 2.30
N CYS A 31 -16.75 -11.05 1.88
CA CYS A 31 -15.62 -10.90 2.80
C CYS A 31 -15.49 -9.50 3.43
N ALA A 32 -15.98 -8.47 2.76
CA ALA A 32 -15.93 -7.07 3.20
C ALA A 32 -17.22 -6.35 2.74
N PRO A 33 -18.37 -6.64 3.37
CA PRO A 33 -19.67 -6.14 2.92
C PRO A 33 -19.81 -4.62 3.01
N GLU A 34 -19.00 -3.96 3.82
CA GLU A 34 -18.95 -2.50 3.94
C GLU A 34 -18.21 -1.83 2.76
N ALA A 35 -17.42 -2.58 1.99
CA ALA A 35 -16.72 -2.05 0.83
C ALA A 35 -17.63 -2.08 -0.41
N MET A 36 -17.77 -0.96 -1.07
CA MET A 36 -18.50 -0.85 -2.34
C MET A 36 -17.71 -1.50 -3.46
N CYS A 37 -18.35 -2.35 -4.25
CA CYS A 37 -17.74 -2.92 -5.44
C CYS A 37 -17.97 -2.00 -6.64
N VAL A 38 -16.90 -1.64 -7.35
CA VAL A 38 -16.98 -0.86 -8.59
C VAL A 38 -17.19 -1.82 -9.76
N PRO A 39 -18.33 -1.76 -10.47
CA PRO A 39 -18.63 -2.67 -11.58
C PRO A 39 -17.88 -2.29 -12.86
N GLY A 40 -17.80 -3.22 -13.81
CA GLY A 40 -17.35 -2.96 -15.17
C GLY A 40 -15.83 -2.79 -15.34
N CYS A 41 -15.05 -3.18 -14.32
CA CYS A 41 -13.60 -3.06 -14.40
C CYS A 41 -12.92 -4.19 -15.20
N GLY A 42 -13.66 -5.19 -15.66
CA GLY A 42 -13.20 -6.32 -16.47
C GLY A 42 -13.59 -7.68 -15.91
N ALA A 43 -13.68 -8.69 -16.76
CA ALA A 43 -14.16 -10.04 -16.36
C ALA A 43 -13.13 -10.79 -15.50
N GLU A 44 -11.88 -10.93 -15.97
CA GLU A 44 -10.84 -11.76 -15.37
C GLU A 44 -9.73 -10.94 -14.70
N SER A 45 -9.46 -9.76 -15.21
CA SER A 45 -8.46 -8.81 -14.71
C SER A 45 -8.98 -7.39 -14.83
N ILE A 46 -8.41 -6.47 -14.05
CA ILE A 46 -8.75 -5.05 -14.17
C ILE A 46 -8.27 -4.55 -15.53
N GLY A 47 -9.19 -4.10 -16.38
CA GLY A 47 -8.95 -3.54 -17.71
C GLY A 47 -9.42 -2.10 -17.87
N ALA A 48 -10.11 -1.56 -16.89
CA ALA A 48 -10.61 -0.20 -16.83
C ALA A 48 -10.53 0.37 -15.41
N ILE A 49 -10.49 1.70 -15.29
CA ILE A 49 -10.65 2.40 -14.02
C ILE A 49 -12.01 3.12 -14.01
N PRO A 50 -12.63 3.32 -12.83
CA PRO A 50 -13.79 4.19 -12.71
C PRO A 50 -13.41 5.66 -12.94
N ASP A 51 -14.42 6.54 -12.95
CA ASP A 51 -14.20 7.97 -12.79
C ASP A 51 -13.51 8.21 -11.42
N LEU A 52 -12.50 9.06 -11.40
CA LEU A 52 -11.67 9.29 -10.21
C LEU A 52 -12.01 10.57 -9.46
N GLU A 53 -12.94 11.39 -9.94
CA GLU A 53 -13.24 12.73 -9.39
C GLU A 53 -13.68 12.69 -7.92
N ASP A 54 -14.41 11.64 -7.51
CA ASP A 54 -14.97 11.51 -6.17
C ASP A 54 -14.02 10.82 -5.16
N TYR A 55 -12.83 10.37 -5.58
CA TYR A 55 -11.93 9.66 -4.69
C TYR A 55 -10.87 10.58 -4.08
N SER A 56 -10.83 10.62 -2.74
CA SER A 56 -9.86 11.40 -1.97
C SER A 56 -8.53 10.68 -1.72
N GLY A 57 -8.47 9.37 -1.89
CA GLY A 57 -7.26 8.55 -1.78
C GLY A 57 -7.41 7.26 -2.60
N ILE A 58 -6.36 6.86 -3.27
CA ILE A 58 -6.37 5.72 -4.19
C ILE A 58 -5.16 4.84 -3.92
N ALA A 59 -5.37 3.53 -3.89
CA ALA A 59 -4.29 2.54 -3.86
C ALA A 59 -4.39 1.57 -5.03
N ILE A 60 -3.25 1.14 -5.54
CA ILE A 60 -3.16 0.19 -6.63
C ILE A 60 -2.01 -0.80 -6.40
N GLY A 61 -2.25 -2.07 -6.77
CA GLY A 61 -1.20 -3.09 -6.81
C GLY A 61 -1.57 -4.42 -6.19
N PRO A 62 -2.14 -4.50 -4.97
CA PRO A 62 -2.48 -5.78 -4.35
C PRO A 62 -3.37 -6.66 -5.23
N GLY A 63 -2.82 -7.77 -5.75
CA GLY A 63 -3.54 -8.71 -6.61
C GLY A 63 -3.92 -8.17 -7.99
N LEU A 64 -3.23 -7.14 -8.48
CA LEU A 64 -3.52 -6.49 -9.77
C LEU A 64 -3.15 -7.38 -10.96
N SER A 65 -2.14 -8.24 -10.82
CA SER A 65 -1.48 -8.93 -11.93
C SER A 65 -0.62 -7.99 -12.81
N THR A 66 0.29 -8.56 -13.59
CA THR A 66 1.20 -7.82 -14.49
C THR A 66 0.90 -8.06 -15.96
N VAL A 67 -0.32 -8.47 -16.31
CA VAL A 67 -0.74 -8.66 -17.70
C VAL A 67 -0.85 -7.31 -18.42
N SER A 68 -0.77 -7.32 -19.75
CA SER A 68 -0.75 -6.09 -20.55
C SER A 68 -1.96 -5.17 -20.34
N GLY A 69 -3.12 -5.75 -19.98
CA GLY A 69 -4.33 -4.97 -19.65
C GLY A 69 -4.12 -4.09 -18.42
N THR A 70 -3.50 -4.62 -17.37
CA THR A 70 -3.26 -3.90 -16.11
C THR A 70 -2.17 -2.83 -16.23
N ALA A 71 -1.21 -3.01 -17.15
CA ALA A 71 -0.23 -1.95 -17.46
C ALA A 71 -0.94 -0.69 -18.00
N ARG A 72 -1.88 -0.86 -18.94
CA ARG A 72 -2.68 0.26 -19.45
C ARG A 72 -3.56 0.93 -18.39
N VAL A 73 -4.08 0.13 -17.46
CA VAL A 73 -4.82 0.66 -16.30
C VAL A 73 -3.92 1.57 -15.46
N LEU A 74 -2.69 1.15 -15.17
CA LEU A 74 -1.72 1.96 -14.44
C LEU A 74 -1.37 3.25 -15.19
N GLU A 75 -1.11 3.18 -16.49
CA GLU A 75 -0.85 4.35 -17.34
C GLU A 75 -1.99 5.37 -17.25
N ARG A 76 -3.23 4.90 -17.44
CA ARG A 76 -4.42 5.73 -17.37
C ARG A 76 -4.64 6.32 -15.98
N LEU A 77 -4.42 5.53 -14.93
CA LEU A 77 -4.50 6.02 -13.55
C LEU A 77 -3.52 7.19 -13.32
N LEU A 78 -2.28 7.08 -13.81
CA LEU A 78 -1.28 8.13 -13.70
C LEU A 78 -1.62 9.39 -14.51
N GLU A 79 -2.42 9.27 -15.58
CA GLU A 79 -2.90 10.40 -16.38
C GLU A 79 -4.05 11.14 -15.69
N GLU A 80 -4.97 10.40 -15.09
CA GLU A 80 -6.24 10.92 -14.58
C GLU A 80 -6.21 11.31 -13.11
N ALA A 81 -5.37 10.66 -12.30
CA ALA A 81 -5.31 10.90 -10.84
C ALA A 81 -4.94 12.35 -10.51
N ARG A 82 -5.69 12.95 -9.59
CA ARG A 82 -5.47 14.31 -9.06
C ARG A 82 -5.13 14.32 -7.56
N VAL A 83 -5.01 13.14 -6.97
CA VAL A 83 -4.68 12.91 -5.56
C VAL A 83 -3.43 12.05 -5.46
N PRO A 84 -2.69 12.09 -4.34
CA PRO A 84 -1.60 11.15 -4.08
C PRO A 84 -2.09 9.70 -4.12
N LEU A 85 -1.26 8.82 -4.67
CA LEU A 85 -1.54 7.41 -4.84
C LEU A 85 -0.69 6.55 -3.91
N VAL A 86 -1.19 5.37 -3.54
CA VAL A 86 -0.40 4.33 -2.87
C VAL A 86 -0.12 3.19 -3.84
N PHE A 87 1.17 2.90 -4.07
CA PHE A 87 1.62 1.83 -4.98
C PHE A 87 2.25 0.69 -4.19
N ASP A 88 1.79 -0.54 -4.41
CA ASP A 88 2.35 -1.74 -3.78
C ASP A 88 2.39 -2.91 -4.77
N ALA A 89 3.12 -3.95 -4.45
CA ALA A 89 3.09 -5.25 -5.13
C ALA A 89 3.18 -5.15 -6.67
N ASP A 90 2.14 -5.61 -7.39
CA ASP A 90 2.17 -5.66 -8.86
C ASP A 90 2.24 -4.27 -9.52
N ALA A 91 1.75 -3.22 -8.88
CA ALA A 91 1.93 -1.86 -9.41
C ALA A 91 3.40 -1.45 -9.40
N LEU A 92 4.16 -1.82 -8.36
CA LEU A 92 5.61 -1.58 -8.31
C LEU A 92 6.36 -2.40 -9.38
N ASN A 93 5.90 -3.64 -9.64
CA ASN A 93 6.46 -4.46 -10.69
C ASN A 93 6.19 -3.87 -12.09
N LEU A 94 5.00 -3.33 -12.33
CA LEU A 94 4.64 -2.64 -13.58
C LEU A 94 5.45 -1.36 -13.77
N LEU A 95 5.64 -0.55 -12.71
CA LEU A 95 6.49 0.63 -12.74
C LEU A 95 7.95 0.26 -13.04
N ALA A 96 8.47 -0.80 -12.44
CA ALA A 96 9.81 -1.30 -12.72
C ALA A 96 9.99 -1.76 -14.18
N ALA A 97 8.95 -2.35 -14.78
CA ALA A 97 8.94 -2.75 -16.19
C ALA A 97 8.77 -1.56 -17.16
N SER A 98 8.29 -0.41 -16.66
CA SER A 98 8.00 0.80 -17.46
C SER A 98 8.54 2.05 -16.77
N PRO A 99 9.89 2.23 -16.68
CA PRO A 99 10.51 3.31 -15.90
C PRO A 99 10.08 4.72 -16.33
N HIS A 100 9.65 4.91 -17.58
CA HIS A 100 9.15 6.19 -18.08
C HIS A 100 7.89 6.67 -17.34
N LEU A 101 7.16 5.77 -16.67
CA LEU A 101 5.98 6.10 -15.87
C LEU A 101 6.33 6.72 -14.52
N LEU A 102 7.55 6.50 -14.02
CA LEU A 102 7.97 7.02 -12.71
C LEU A 102 7.84 8.54 -12.62
N SER A 103 8.18 9.25 -13.70
CA SER A 103 8.08 10.71 -13.76
C SER A 103 6.64 11.25 -13.76
N ARG A 104 5.65 10.37 -13.93
CA ARG A 104 4.22 10.70 -13.94
C ARG A 104 3.53 10.45 -12.59
N ILE A 105 4.26 9.90 -11.61
CA ILE A 105 3.73 9.66 -10.26
C ILE A 105 3.38 11.01 -9.63
N PRO A 106 2.14 11.22 -9.16
CA PRO A 106 1.76 12.45 -8.49
C PRO A 106 2.62 12.73 -7.25
N ALA A 107 3.02 13.98 -7.06
CA ALA A 107 3.79 14.37 -5.89
C ALA A 107 3.04 14.02 -4.58
N GLY A 108 3.76 13.59 -3.56
CA GLY A 108 3.18 13.15 -2.29
C GLY A 108 2.65 11.71 -2.30
N SER A 109 2.69 11.00 -3.42
CA SER A 109 2.36 9.58 -3.49
C SER A 109 3.27 8.73 -2.59
N VAL A 110 2.82 7.51 -2.29
CA VAL A 110 3.52 6.57 -1.41
C VAL A 110 3.79 5.27 -2.16
N LEU A 111 5.04 4.84 -2.16
CA LEU A 111 5.46 3.54 -2.69
C LEU A 111 5.85 2.65 -1.50
N THR A 112 5.39 1.39 -1.47
CA THR A 112 5.61 0.48 -0.34
C THR A 112 6.40 -0.77 -0.71
N PRO A 113 7.60 -0.66 -1.31
CA PRO A 113 8.35 -1.84 -1.74
C PRO A 113 8.95 -2.62 -0.57
N HIS A 114 9.00 -3.94 -0.68
CA HIS A 114 9.97 -4.74 0.05
C HIS A 114 11.35 -4.66 -0.64
N PRO A 115 12.46 -5.11 -0.01
CA PRO A 115 13.81 -4.93 -0.57
C PRO A 115 13.98 -5.39 -2.01
N LYS A 116 13.43 -6.54 -2.38
CA LYS A 116 13.55 -7.07 -3.75
C LYS A 116 12.68 -6.29 -4.77
N GLU A 117 11.54 -5.77 -4.35
CA GLU A 117 10.73 -4.87 -5.20
C GLU A 117 11.46 -3.57 -5.43
N PHE A 118 12.07 -3.00 -4.38
CA PHE A 118 12.84 -1.77 -4.51
C PHE A 118 14.05 -1.94 -5.43
N ASP A 119 14.80 -3.04 -5.28
CA ASP A 119 15.95 -3.30 -6.15
C ASP A 119 15.54 -3.40 -7.64
N ARG A 120 14.36 -3.97 -7.93
CA ARG A 120 13.80 -3.98 -9.30
C ARG A 120 13.36 -2.59 -9.76
N LEU A 121 12.66 -1.87 -8.89
CA LEU A 121 12.10 -0.54 -9.18
C LEU A 121 13.20 0.48 -9.45
N SER A 122 14.29 0.45 -8.69
CA SER A 122 15.46 1.33 -8.87
C SER A 122 16.37 0.91 -10.03
N GLY A 123 16.13 -0.26 -10.64
CA GLY A 123 16.97 -0.81 -11.71
C GLY A 123 18.34 -1.31 -11.27
N HIS A 124 18.64 -1.30 -9.98
CA HIS A 124 19.95 -1.64 -9.43
C HIS A 124 19.84 -2.46 -8.16
N PRO A 125 20.28 -3.72 -8.14
CA PRO A 125 20.35 -4.49 -6.91
C PRO A 125 21.37 -3.87 -5.94
N SER A 126 20.98 -3.78 -4.67
CA SER A 126 21.86 -3.27 -3.62
C SER A 126 22.61 -4.39 -2.95
N SER A 127 23.91 -4.19 -2.72
CA SER A 127 24.79 -5.18 -2.06
C SER A 127 24.60 -5.21 -0.54
N THR A 128 24.18 -4.10 0.06
CA THR A 128 23.97 -3.95 1.51
C THR A 128 22.65 -3.26 1.82
N GLY A 129 22.17 -3.42 3.07
CA GLY A 129 21.00 -2.67 3.56
C GLY A 129 21.25 -1.16 3.61
N TYR A 130 22.47 -0.73 3.92
CA TYR A 130 22.84 0.67 3.94
C TYR A 130 22.81 1.30 2.55
N GLU A 131 23.39 0.64 1.56
CA GLU A 131 23.35 1.09 0.17
C GLU A 131 21.91 1.21 -0.33
N ARG A 132 21.06 0.21 -0.02
CA ARG A 132 19.64 0.25 -0.37
C ARG A 132 18.93 1.44 0.28
N LEU A 133 19.22 1.73 1.54
CA LEU A 133 18.62 2.86 2.24
C LEU A 133 19.02 4.21 1.63
N GLN A 134 20.30 4.40 1.31
CA GLN A 134 20.75 5.63 0.65
C GLN A 134 20.05 5.82 -0.69
N ARG A 135 20.01 4.76 -1.50
CA ARG A 135 19.31 4.79 -2.79
C ARG A 135 17.81 5.03 -2.64
N ALA A 136 17.18 4.45 -1.63
CA ALA A 136 15.75 4.65 -1.33
C ALA A 136 15.45 6.12 -0.98
N LYS A 137 16.34 6.76 -0.22
CA LYS A 137 16.27 8.18 0.11
C LYS A 137 16.38 9.05 -1.16
N ASP A 138 17.39 8.80 -1.99
CA ASP A 138 17.60 9.56 -3.23
C ASP A 138 16.41 9.38 -4.19
N PHE A 139 15.92 8.15 -4.33
CA PHE A 139 14.77 7.81 -5.15
C PHE A 139 13.48 8.52 -4.69
N ALA A 140 13.23 8.60 -3.37
CA ALA A 140 12.09 9.33 -2.81
C ALA A 140 12.17 10.84 -3.14
N THR A 141 13.36 11.42 -3.05
CA THR A 141 13.61 12.84 -3.37
C THR A 141 13.40 13.10 -4.87
N GLU A 142 13.94 12.28 -5.74
CA GLU A 142 13.83 12.41 -7.20
C GLU A 142 12.36 12.32 -7.68
N LEU A 143 11.62 11.38 -7.14
CA LEU A 143 10.20 11.20 -7.47
C LEU A 143 9.27 12.20 -6.77
N ARG A 144 9.75 12.97 -5.80
CA ARG A 144 8.92 13.79 -4.90
C ARG A 144 7.80 12.96 -4.25
N ALA A 145 8.09 11.71 -3.92
CA ALA A 145 7.18 10.73 -3.36
C ALA A 145 7.76 10.10 -2.08
N HIS A 146 6.90 9.53 -1.24
CA HIS A 146 7.32 8.81 -0.06
C HIS A 146 7.66 7.36 -0.40
N LEU A 147 8.72 6.83 0.15
CA LEU A 147 9.09 5.43 0.01
C LEU A 147 9.07 4.74 1.37
N VAL A 148 8.18 3.80 1.54
CA VAL A 148 8.08 2.94 2.73
C VAL A 148 8.79 1.63 2.41
N LEU A 149 10.10 1.58 2.68
CA LEU A 149 10.92 0.39 2.45
C LEU A 149 10.67 -0.64 3.55
N LYS A 150 9.84 -1.64 3.24
CA LYS A 150 9.41 -2.69 4.19
C LYS A 150 10.58 -3.55 4.65
N GLY A 151 10.67 -3.81 5.96
CA GLY A 151 11.71 -4.63 6.58
C GLY A 151 11.45 -4.80 8.07
N ALA A 152 12.38 -5.45 8.78
CA ALA A 152 12.31 -5.59 10.24
C ALA A 152 12.21 -4.23 10.95
N PHE A 153 12.92 -3.23 10.43
CA PHE A 153 12.78 -1.82 10.78
C PHE A 153 12.40 -1.08 9.50
N THR A 154 11.09 -0.98 9.25
CA THR A 154 10.61 -0.29 8.05
C THR A 154 11.12 1.14 8.00
N ALA A 155 11.80 1.50 6.91
CA ALA A 155 12.34 2.84 6.70
C ALA A 155 11.37 3.66 5.84
N ILE A 156 11.02 4.85 6.33
CA ILE A 156 10.17 5.82 5.63
C ILE A 156 11.08 6.92 5.11
N CYS A 157 11.34 6.93 3.81
CA CYS A 157 12.11 7.96 3.13
C CYS A 157 11.15 9.02 2.60
N THR A 158 11.38 10.28 2.93
CA THR A 158 10.53 11.41 2.54
C THR A 158 11.13 12.21 1.39
N PRO A 159 10.33 12.95 0.62
CA PRO A 159 10.82 13.74 -0.52
C PRO A 159 11.87 14.80 -0.18
N ASP A 160 11.88 15.27 1.05
CA ASP A 160 12.85 16.25 1.59
C ASP A 160 14.16 15.62 2.09
N GLY A 161 14.31 14.31 1.85
CA GLY A 161 15.54 13.57 2.14
C GLY A 161 15.71 13.14 3.61
N HIS A 162 14.64 13.16 4.43
CA HIS A 162 14.67 12.57 5.76
C HIS A 162 14.36 11.08 5.69
N VAL A 163 14.81 10.36 6.73
CA VAL A 163 14.53 8.94 6.92
C VAL A 163 14.05 8.71 8.34
N HIS A 164 12.88 8.10 8.48
CA HIS A 164 12.31 7.68 9.76
C HIS A 164 12.26 6.16 9.83
N PHE A 165 12.51 5.59 11.01
CA PHE A 165 12.43 4.14 11.22
C PHE A 165 11.25 3.80 12.10
N ASN A 166 10.46 2.83 11.65
CA ASN A 166 9.36 2.30 12.45
C ASN A 166 9.87 1.25 13.45
N PRO A 167 9.60 1.42 14.76
CA PRO A 167 10.08 0.50 15.80
C PRO A 167 9.11 -0.66 16.09
N THR A 168 7.88 -0.64 15.56
CA THR A 168 6.83 -1.63 15.85
C THR A 168 6.82 -2.77 14.82
N GLY A 169 6.23 -3.88 15.19
CA GLY A 169 6.10 -5.06 14.36
C GLY A 169 7.04 -6.20 14.78
N ASN A 170 6.72 -7.39 14.33
CA ASN A 170 7.43 -8.60 14.69
C ASN A 170 7.58 -9.55 13.47
N PRO A 171 8.46 -10.57 13.58
CA PRO A 171 8.69 -11.52 12.48
C PRO A 171 7.45 -12.29 12.02
N GLY A 172 6.41 -12.45 12.86
CA GLY A 172 5.15 -13.09 12.51
C GLY A 172 4.39 -12.37 11.41
N MET A 173 4.68 -11.09 11.18
CA MET A 173 4.11 -10.27 10.09
C MET A 173 4.71 -10.59 8.72
N ALA A 174 5.81 -11.35 8.64
CA ALA A 174 6.44 -11.74 7.37
C ALA A 174 5.64 -12.83 6.64
N LYS A 175 4.37 -12.54 6.37
CA LYS A 175 3.38 -13.43 5.73
C LYS A 175 2.65 -12.70 4.61
N GLY A 176 2.13 -13.47 3.66
CA GLY A 176 1.34 -12.92 2.56
C GLY A 176 0.13 -12.13 3.07
N GLY A 177 -0.08 -10.95 2.50
CA GLY A 177 -1.21 -10.08 2.81
C GLY A 177 -0.94 -8.99 3.85
N SER A 178 0.14 -9.06 4.64
CA SER A 178 0.48 -7.97 5.59
C SER A 178 0.77 -6.65 4.85
N GLY A 179 1.45 -6.71 3.69
CA GLY A 179 1.65 -5.54 2.83
C GLY A 179 0.33 -4.97 2.29
N ASP A 180 -0.59 -5.85 1.87
CA ASP A 180 -1.91 -5.42 1.39
C ASP A 180 -2.66 -4.62 2.48
N ALA A 181 -2.58 -5.06 3.74
CA ALA A 181 -3.17 -4.35 4.87
C ALA A 181 -2.55 -2.95 5.03
N LEU A 182 -1.22 -2.84 5.00
CA LEU A 182 -0.54 -1.55 5.05
C LEU A 182 -0.98 -0.62 3.92
N THR A 183 -1.06 -1.15 2.69
CA THR A 183 -1.52 -0.39 1.51
C THR A 183 -2.91 0.19 1.72
N GLY A 184 -3.85 -0.60 2.24
CA GLY A 184 -5.20 -0.15 2.55
C GLY A 184 -5.23 0.94 3.63
N MET A 185 -4.47 0.77 4.70
CA MET A 185 -4.35 1.77 5.77
C MET A 185 -3.82 3.11 5.26
N LEU A 186 -2.73 3.09 4.48
CA LEU A 186 -2.13 4.31 3.94
C LEU A 186 -3.10 5.05 3.01
N ALA A 187 -3.80 4.32 2.14
CA ALA A 187 -4.82 4.92 1.27
C ALA A 187 -5.96 5.54 2.08
N GLY A 188 -6.44 4.86 3.12
CA GLY A 188 -7.49 5.37 4.01
C GLY A 188 -7.04 6.61 4.78
N MET A 189 -5.80 6.70 5.22
CA MET A 189 -5.26 7.89 5.88
C MET A 189 -5.11 9.07 4.91
N LEU A 190 -4.58 8.84 3.71
CA LEU A 190 -4.49 9.87 2.68
C LEU A 190 -5.88 10.41 2.32
N ALA A 191 -6.88 9.53 2.20
CA ALA A 191 -8.27 9.90 1.90
C ALA A 191 -8.89 10.79 2.99
N GLN A 192 -8.47 10.65 4.25
CA GLN A 192 -8.87 11.49 5.38
C GLN A 192 -8.12 12.82 5.44
N GLY A 193 -7.20 13.09 4.52
CA GLY A 193 -6.43 14.35 4.48
C GLY A 193 -5.17 14.36 5.36
N TYR A 194 -4.72 13.22 5.89
CA TYR A 194 -3.41 13.17 6.54
C TYR A 194 -2.32 13.58 5.55
N ALA A 195 -1.42 14.45 5.97
CA ALA A 195 -0.23 14.75 5.19
C ALA A 195 0.54 13.45 4.89
N PRO A 196 1.08 13.24 3.68
CA PRO A 196 1.67 11.95 3.30
C PRO A 196 2.76 11.44 4.24
N THR A 197 3.61 12.34 4.77
CA THR A 197 4.62 11.96 5.78
C THR A 197 3.95 11.43 7.06
N ALA A 198 2.91 12.11 7.56
CA ALA A 198 2.19 11.69 8.75
C ALA A 198 1.45 10.34 8.50
N ALA A 199 0.82 10.18 7.34
CA ALA A 199 0.18 8.93 6.93
C ALA A 199 1.18 7.76 6.92
N CYS A 200 2.37 7.97 6.33
CA CYS A 200 3.41 6.94 6.32
C CYS A 200 3.91 6.59 7.73
N MET A 201 4.20 7.59 8.57
CA MET A 201 4.70 7.35 9.93
C MET A 201 3.64 6.68 10.81
N LEU A 202 2.46 7.25 10.89
CA LEU A 202 1.38 6.73 11.72
C LEU A 202 0.86 5.38 11.20
N GLY A 203 0.68 5.26 9.87
CA GLY A 203 0.19 4.03 9.25
C GLY A 203 1.14 2.85 9.46
N THR A 204 2.45 3.04 9.28
CA THR A 204 3.44 1.97 9.54
C THR A 204 3.55 1.65 11.04
N TYR A 205 3.44 2.64 11.90
CA TYR A 205 3.45 2.44 13.35
C TYR A 205 2.25 1.60 13.80
N LEU A 206 1.04 2.00 13.44
CA LEU A 206 -0.19 1.29 13.79
C LEU A 206 -0.25 -0.11 13.18
N HIS A 207 0.20 -0.25 11.93
CA HIS A 207 0.30 -1.56 11.28
C HIS A 207 1.23 -2.51 12.04
N GLY A 208 2.39 -2.02 12.46
CA GLY A 208 3.33 -2.80 13.28
C GLY A 208 2.76 -3.13 14.66
N LEU A 209 2.17 -2.13 15.35
CA LEU A 209 1.55 -2.30 16.65
C LEU A 209 0.39 -3.31 16.62
N ALA A 210 -0.47 -3.24 15.59
CA ALA A 210 -1.53 -4.24 15.38
C ALA A 210 -0.95 -5.65 15.19
N GLY A 211 0.17 -5.76 14.48
CA GLY A 211 0.91 -7.01 14.36
C GLY A 211 1.44 -7.54 15.69
N ASP A 212 1.95 -6.66 16.57
CA ASP A 212 2.44 -7.02 17.89
C ASP A 212 1.29 -7.47 18.81
N LEU A 213 0.16 -6.77 18.77
CA LEU A 213 -1.06 -7.16 19.50
C LEU A 213 -1.60 -8.52 18.99
N ALA A 214 -1.65 -8.73 17.69
CA ALA A 214 -2.06 -10.01 17.11
C ALA A 214 -1.13 -11.17 17.54
N ALA A 215 0.19 -10.92 17.56
CA ALA A 215 1.17 -11.91 18.01
C ALA A 215 1.02 -12.26 19.49
N THR A 216 0.63 -11.31 20.33
CA THR A 216 0.37 -11.56 21.75
C THR A 216 -0.84 -12.51 21.94
N LEU A 217 -1.86 -12.39 21.10
CA LEU A 217 -3.08 -13.21 21.18
C LEU A 217 -2.92 -14.59 20.52
N GLN A 218 -2.18 -14.67 19.41
CA GLN A 218 -2.15 -15.85 18.54
C GLN A 218 -0.75 -16.45 18.34
N SER A 219 0.27 -15.92 19.00
CA SER A 219 1.69 -16.13 18.72
C SER A 219 2.15 -15.62 17.34
N GLN A 220 3.46 -15.41 17.15
CA GLN A 220 4.03 -15.03 15.84
C GLN A 220 3.83 -16.10 14.77
N GLN A 221 3.79 -17.36 15.15
CA GLN A 221 3.58 -18.50 14.25
C GLN A 221 2.12 -18.59 13.80
N GLY A 222 1.17 -18.38 14.72
CA GLY A 222 -0.26 -18.57 14.47
C GLY A 222 -0.95 -17.38 13.83
N MET A 223 -0.47 -16.15 14.05
CA MET A 223 -1.09 -14.96 13.49
C MET A 223 -1.13 -14.97 11.95
N THR A 224 -2.11 -14.30 11.37
CA THR A 224 -2.27 -14.09 9.93
C THR A 224 -2.37 -12.60 9.62
N ALA A 225 -2.36 -12.22 8.34
CA ALA A 225 -2.63 -10.83 7.94
C ALA A 225 -4.04 -10.37 8.36
N MET A 226 -5.02 -11.29 8.42
CA MET A 226 -6.36 -10.97 8.92
C MET A 226 -6.33 -10.68 10.42
N SER A 227 -5.56 -11.44 11.21
CA SER A 227 -5.39 -11.17 12.65
C SER A 227 -4.84 -9.77 12.91
N LEU A 228 -3.90 -9.32 12.07
CA LEU A 228 -3.38 -7.95 12.11
C LEU A 228 -4.49 -6.94 11.82
N VAL A 229 -5.28 -7.14 10.75
CA VAL A 229 -6.40 -6.26 10.39
C VAL A 229 -7.45 -6.20 11.51
N GLU A 230 -7.73 -7.32 12.16
CA GLU A 230 -8.65 -7.40 13.29
C GLU A 230 -8.14 -6.67 14.54
N ALA A 231 -6.82 -6.60 14.74
CA ALA A 231 -6.19 -5.91 15.86
C ALA A 231 -6.00 -4.39 15.64
N LEU A 232 -6.33 -3.86 14.45
CA LEU A 232 -6.20 -2.42 14.17
C LEU A 232 -7.00 -1.52 15.13
N PRO A 233 -8.26 -1.85 15.51
CA PRO A 233 -9.00 -1.02 16.47
C PRO A 233 -8.29 -0.87 17.81
N GLU A 234 -7.69 -1.93 18.33
CA GLU A 234 -6.92 -1.91 19.57
C GLU A 234 -5.64 -1.09 19.41
N ALA A 235 -4.98 -1.17 18.24
CA ALA A 235 -3.81 -0.34 17.95
C ALA A 235 -4.16 1.15 17.95
N TRP A 236 -5.32 1.54 17.41
CA TRP A 236 -5.83 2.91 17.49
C TRP A 236 -6.11 3.34 18.93
N ASN A 237 -6.76 2.48 19.73
CA ASN A 237 -7.04 2.77 21.14
C ASN A 237 -5.76 2.98 21.97
N ALA A 238 -4.66 2.35 21.59
CA ALA A 238 -3.38 2.49 22.30
C ALA A 238 -2.68 3.85 22.07
N LEU A 239 -3.20 4.72 21.21
CA LEU A 239 -2.73 6.10 21.02
C LEU A 239 -3.38 7.09 22.00
N HIS A 240 -4.39 6.67 22.71
CA HIS A 240 -5.15 7.47 23.70
C HIS A 240 -4.88 6.99 25.12
#